data_d18226e27d5615ebf741e2661c76fa5e
#
_entry.id   d18226e27d5615ebf741e2661c76fa5e
#
_cell.length_a   1.000
_cell.length_b   1.000
_cell.length_c   1.000
_cell.angle_alpha   90.00
_cell.angle_beta   90.00
_cell.angle_gamma   90.00
#
_symmetry.space_group_name_H-M   'P 1'
#
loop_
_entity.id
_entity.type
_entity.pdbx_description
1 polymer ?
#
loop_
_entity_poly.entity_id
_entity_poly.type
_entity_poly.pdbx_seq_one_letter_code
_entity_poly.pdbx_strand_id
1 'polypeptide(L)'
;MGVSSGPATLGTDTTTWVAAQVGGALEAVFDAVAATRADTADLLGRATADGRRPTSADLAALRPGLHLRLTREELVSGAGFVVAPGLLADVPAWLEWWQSNADGEVRPLVLDLDPGHSAYADYTHWDWFALPRDTGRRAVAGPYVDYLCSDEYSLTLSEPVCVRGRFAGVAAADVYLRHFEAAVLPLLRHLDRPARLVNARGRVAASTDPAQLAGSLTKGPDFGELLTDGRPGTYDGMLLVPCRGIPLVLVLA
;
A
#
# COMPACT_ATOMS: atom_id res chain seq x y z
N MET A 1 -22.70 2.36 48.68
CA MET A 1 -22.47 3.23 47.53
C MET A 1 -21.74 2.40 46.47
N GLY A 2 -22.49 1.82 45.54
CA GLY A 2 -21.93 1.00 44.46
C GLY A 2 -21.54 1.89 43.30
N VAL A 3 -20.26 1.81 42.89
CA VAL A 3 -19.78 2.43 41.68
C VAL A 3 -20.18 1.52 40.53
N SER A 4 -21.14 1.96 39.72
CA SER A 4 -21.54 1.30 38.48
C SER A 4 -20.45 1.51 37.45
N SER A 5 -19.68 0.44 37.17
CA SER A 5 -18.77 0.40 36.01
C SER A 5 -19.63 0.23 34.77
N GLY A 6 -19.78 1.28 33.99
CA GLY A 6 -20.65 1.32 32.84
C GLY A 6 -20.07 0.57 31.60
N PRO A 7 -20.91 0.32 30.58
CA PRO A 7 -20.61 -0.50 29.39
C PRO A 7 -19.62 0.13 28.39
N ALA A 8 -18.94 1.23 28.72
CA ALA A 8 -18.04 1.95 27.82
C ALA A 8 -16.70 1.23 27.54
N THR A 9 -16.28 0.30 28.40
CA THR A 9 -14.97 -0.37 28.29
C THR A 9 -14.96 -1.46 27.21
N LEU A 10 -16.05 -2.21 27.07
CA LEU A 10 -16.13 -3.33 26.10
C LEU A 10 -16.13 -2.84 24.64
N GLY A 11 -16.82 -1.73 24.33
CA GLY A 11 -16.87 -1.18 22.97
C GLY A 11 -15.52 -0.62 22.49
N THR A 12 -14.75 -0.03 23.40
CA THR A 12 -13.41 0.53 23.08
C THR A 12 -12.39 -0.59 22.81
N ASP A 13 -12.44 -1.68 23.55
CA ASP A 13 -11.58 -2.85 23.38
C ASP A 13 -11.81 -3.52 22.01
N THR A 14 -13.08 -3.74 21.62
CA THR A 14 -13.43 -4.32 20.32
C THR A 14 -12.99 -3.42 19.17
N THR A 15 -13.19 -2.10 19.26
CA THR A 15 -12.78 -1.15 18.22
C THR A 15 -11.27 -1.12 18.03
N THR A 16 -10.53 -1.09 19.14
CA THR A 16 -9.06 -1.11 19.10
C THR A 16 -8.55 -2.43 18.52
N TRP A 17 -9.18 -3.54 18.86
CA TRP A 17 -8.87 -4.86 18.31
C TRP A 17 -9.13 -4.88 16.79
N VAL A 18 -10.31 -4.41 16.32
CA VAL A 18 -10.61 -4.34 14.87
C VAL A 18 -9.59 -3.48 14.14
N ALA A 19 -9.25 -2.29 14.67
CA ALA A 19 -8.24 -1.42 14.06
C ALA A 19 -6.87 -2.10 13.95
N ALA A 20 -6.49 -2.91 14.94
CA ALA A 20 -5.26 -3.68 14.90
C ALA A 20 -5.31 -4.82 13.87
N GLN A 21 -6.45 -5.54 13.78
CA GLN A 21 -6.63 -6.60 12.78
C GLN A 21 -6.62 -6.06 11.35
N VAL A 22 -7.21 -4.89 11.12
CA VAL A 22 -7.15 -4.19 9.82
C VAL A 22 -5.69 -3.87 9.44
N GLY A 23 -4.89 -3.39 10.40
CA GLY A 23 -3.45 -3.20 10.19
C GLY A 23 -2.76 -4.52 9.81
N GLY A 24 -3.07 -5.60 10.53
CA GLY A 24 -2.53 -6.94 10.27
C GLY A 24 -2.89 -7.52 8.89
N ALA A 25 -4.03 -7.15 8.31
CA ALA A 25 -4.45 -7.64 7.00
C ALA A 25 -3.48 -7.27 5.86
N LEU A 26 -2.69 -6.19 6.02
CA LEU A 26 -1.70 -5.76 5.02
C LEU A 26 -0.26 -6.21 5.35
N GLU A 27 -0.02 -6.83 6.52
CA GLU A 27 1.35 -7.27 6.87
C GLU A 27 1.84 -8.40 5.96
N ALA A 28 0.98 -9.33 5.53
CA ALA A 28 1.36 -10.37 4.57
C ALA A 28 1.79 -9.77 3.21
N VAL A 29 1.15 -8.67 2.79
CA VAL A 29 1.56 -7.93 1.59
C VAL A 29 2.91 -7.25 1.81
N PHE A 30 3.15 -6.67 2.99
CA PHE A 30 4.47 -6.12 3.33
C PHE A 30 5.56 -7.19 3.38
N ASP A 31 5.26 -8.41 3.82
CA ASP A 31 6.21 -9.53 3.76
C ASP A 31 6.60 -9.85 2.31
N ALA A 32 5.64 -9.82 1.37
CA ALA A 32 5.92 -10.00 -0.06
C ALA A 32 6.76 -8.84 -0.63
N VAL A 33 6.48 -7.59 -0.24
CA VAL A 33 7.27 -6.41 -0.62
C VAL A 33 8.69 -6.50 -0.04
N ALA A 34 8.84 -6.86 1.23
CA ALA A 34 10.14 -7.02 1.90
C ALA A 34 10.99 -8.12 1.23
N ALA A 35 10.37 -9.24 0.83
CA ALA A 35 11.05 -10.28 0.07
C ALA A 35 11.51 -9.77 -1.31
N THR A 36 10.66 -9.02 -2.03
CA THR A 36 11.04 -8.38 -3.30
C THR A 36 12.19 -7.40 -3.12
N ARG A 37 12.15 -6.60 -2.05
CA ARG A 37 13.23 -5.67 -1.67
C ARG A 37 14.55 -6.40 -1.44
N ALA A 38 14.52 -7.51 -0.69
CA ALA A 38 15.72 -8.30 -0.39
C ALA A 38 16.32 -8.90 -1.67
N ASP A 39 15.52 -9.58 -2.50
CA ASP A 39 15.95 -10.15 -3.77
C ASP A 39 16.58 -9.09 -4.68
N THR A 40 15.98 -7.89 -4.74
CA THR A 40 16.46 -6.77 -5.55
C THR A 40 17.77 -6.21 -5.01
N ALA A 41 17.88 -6.01 -3.69
CA ALA A 41 19.11 -5.50 -3.07
C ALA A 41 20.28 -6.46 -3.30
N ASP A 42 20.06 -7.76 -3.19
CA ASP A 42 21.07 -8.79 -3.45
C ASP A 42 21.52 -8.80 -4.93
N LEU A 43 20.56 -8.71 -5.85
CA LEU A 43 20.84 -8.67 -7.29
C LEU A 43 21.68 -7.44 -7.67
N LEU A 44 21.26 -6.26 -7.26
CA LEU A 44 21.96 -5.00 -7.51
C LEU A 44 23.31 -4.94 -6.79
N GLY A 45 23.37 -5.54 -5.59
CA GLY A 45 24.59 -5.67 -4.80
C GLY A 45 25.66 -6.49 -5.52
N ARG A 46 25.30 -7.61 -6.14
CA ARG A 46 26.21 -8.43 -6.97
C ARG A 46 26.74 -7.66 -8.16
N ALA A 47 25.87 -7.02 -8.96
CA ALA A 47 26.31 -6.21 -10.09
C ALA A 47 27.33 -5.13 -9.68
N THR A 48 27.07 -4.47 -8.54
CA THR A 48 27.97 -3.43 -8.01
C THR A 48 29.29 -4.02 -7.49
N ALA A 49 29.27 -5.23 -6.91
CA ALA A 49 30.49 -5.92 -6.46
C ALA A 49 31.40 -6.30 -7.63
N ASP A 50 30.80 -6.66 -8.77
CA ASP A 50 31.50 -6.95 -10.03
C ASP A 50 32.01 -5.68 -10.73
N GLY A 51 31.85 -4.50 -10.13
CA GLY A 51 32.32 -3.22 -10.65
C GLY A 51 31.54 -2.69 -11.86
N ARG A 52 30.35 -3.23 -12.15
CA ARG A 52 29.49 -2.81 -13.27
C ARG A 52 28.20 -2.12 -12.79
N ARG A 53 27.62 -1.32 -13.66
CA ARG A 53 26.26 -0.84 -13.45
C ARG A 53 25.25 -1.95 -13.84
N PRO A 54 24.17 -2.13 -13.09
CA PRO A 54 23.10 -3.05 -13.47
C PRO A 54 22.40 -2.60 -14.77
N THR A 55 21.77 -3.53 -15.44
CA THR A 55 20.97 -3.31 -16.67
C THR A 55 19.53 -3.77 -16.45
N SER A 56 18.62 -3.38 -17.36
CA SER A 56 17.23 -3.87 -17.34
C SER A 56 17.16 -5.40 -17.47
N ALA A 57 18.07 -6.00 -18.26
CA ALA A 57 18.17 -7.46 -18.42
C ALA A 57 18.52 -8.18 -17.11
N ASP A 58 19.33 -7.58 -16.24
CA ASP A 58 19.64 -8.17 -14.92
C ASP A 58 18.37 -8.31 -14.06
N LEU A 59 17.45 -7.35 -14.14
CA LEU A 59 16.20 -7.34 -13.33
C LEU A 59 15.25 -8.49 -13.69
N ALA A 60 15.38 -9.10 -14.88
CA ALA A 60 14.61 -10.27 -15.27
C ALA A 60 14.78 -11.45 -14.29
N ALA A 61 15.88 -11.49 -13.53
CA ALA A 61 16.10 -12.50 -12.49
C ALA A 61 15.11 -12.40 -11.31
N LEU A 62 14.38 -11.29 -11.17
CA LEU A 62 13.33 -11.12 -10.14
C LEU A 62 12.02 -11.84 -10.51
N ARG A 63 11.77 -12.12 -11.80
CA ARG A 63 10.50 -12.63 -12.33
C ARG A 63 9.98 -13.88 -11.63
N PRO A 64 10.78 -14.93 -11.41
CA PRO A 64 10.26 -16.12 -10.73
C PRO A 64 9.74 -15.85 -9.33
N GLY A 65 10.41 -14.97 -8.57
CA GLY A 65 10.00 -14.53 -7.24
C GLY A 65 8.71 -13.70 -7.29
N LEU A 66 8.61 -12.76 -8.24
CA LEU A 66 7.42 -11.93 -8.43
C LEU A 66 6.19 -12.77 -8.80
N HIS A 67 6.32 -13.69 -9.75
CA HIS A 67 5.24 -14.62 -10.14
C HIS A 67 4.77 -15.47 -8.97
N LEU A 68 5.70 -15.97 -8.15
CA LEU A 68 5.36 -16.75 -6.97
C LEU A 68 4.55 -15.94 -5.96
N ARG A 69 4.91 -14.67 -5.72
CA ARG A 69 4.17 -13.78 -4.81
C ARG A 69 2.77 -13.47 -5.33
N LEU A 70 2.63 -13.16 -6.62
CA LEU A 70 1.34 -12.91 -7.26
C LEU A 70 0.39 -14.11 -7.22
N THR A 71 0.92 -15.35 -7.18
CA THR A 71 0.10 -16.57 -7.15
C THR A 71 -0.19 -17.07 -5.74
N ARG A 72 0.58 -16.65 -4.72
CA ARG A 72 0.42 -17.10 -3.34
C ARG A 72 -0.32 -16.13 -2.43
N GLU A 73 -0.17 -14.83 -2.68
CA GLU A 73 -0.73 -13.79 -1.82
C GLU A 73 -2.05 -13.29 -2.42
N GLU A 74 -3.16 -13.72 -1.84
CA GLU A 74 -4.52 -13.44 -2.36
C GLU A 74 -4.82 -11.94 -2.51
N LEU A 75 -4.21 -11.08 -1.68
CA LEU A 75 -4.41 -9.64 -1.76
C LEU A 75 -3.54 -8.97 -2.82
N VAL A 76 -2.43 -9.58 -3.23
CA VAL A 76 -1.47 -8.97 -4.16
C VAL A 76 -2.00 -9.06 -5.59
N SER A 77 -2.30 -7.92 -6.19
CA SER A 77 -2.79 -7.79 -7.58
C SER A 77 -1.68 -7.42 -8.56
N GLY A 78 -0.63 -6.75 -8.07
CA GLY A 78 0.56 -6.38 -8.82
C GLY A 78 1.77 -6.37 -7.90
N ALA A 79 2.96 -6.68 -8.41
CA ALA A 79 4.20 -6.62 -7.63
C ALA A 79 5.41 -6.39 -8.51
N GLY A 80 6.42 -5.69 -7.97
CA GLY A 80 7.64 -5.46 -8.70
C GLY A 80 8.65 -4.56 -8.03
N PHE A 81 9.63 -4.19 -8.83
CA PHE A 81 10.66 -3.21 -8.50
C PHE A 81 10.61 -2.04 -9.47
N VAL A 82 10.45 -0.84 -8.94
CA VAL A 82 10.48 0.41 -9.70
C VAL A 82 11.81 1.10 -9.47
N VAL A 83 12.56 1.26 -10.54
CA VAL A 83 13.95 1.69 -10.51
C VAL A 83 14.07 3.20 -10.29
N ALA A 84 15.02 3.65 -9.49
CA ALA A 84 15.38 5.06 -9.43
C ALA A 84 15.94 5.53 -10.79
N PRO A 85 15.47 6.66 -11.34
CA PRO A 85 15.95 7.15 -12.63
C PRO A 85 17.49 7.25 -12.69
N GLY A 86 18.07 6.81 -13.79
CA GLY A 86 19.51 6.85 -14.02
C GLY A 86 20.32 5.77 -13.28
N LEU A 87 19.69 4.82 -12.59
CA LEU A 87 20.40 3.70 -11.94
C LEU A 87 20.98 2.73 -12.96
N LEU A 88 20.19 2.34 -13.96
CA LEU A 88 20.58 1.34 -14.95
C LEU A 88 21.55 1.92 -16.00
N ALA A 89 22.35 1.04 -16.62
CA ALA A 89 23.35 1.43 -17.60
C ALA A 89 22.75 1.63 -19.00
N ASP A 90 21.67 0.95 -19.31
CA ASP A 90 21.09 0.79 -20.64
C ASP A 90 19.81 1.61 -20.87
N VAL A 91 19.08 1.96 -19.80
CA VAL A 91 17.84 2.74 -19.90
C VAL A 91 17.75 3.80 -18.79
N PRO A 92 17.11 4.96 -19.03
CA PRO A 92 17.00 6.04 -18.04
C PRO A 92 16.03 5.72 -16.91
N ALA A 93 14.99 4.93 -17.19
CA ALA A 93 13.95 4.53 -16.25
C ALA A 93 13.46 3.11 -16.57
N TRP A 94 12.98 2.38 -15.57
CA TRP A 94 12.49 1.01 -15.74
C TRP A 94 11.59 0.57 -14.61
N LEU A 95 10.61 -0.30 -14.94
CA LEU A 95 9.83 -1.09 -14.00
C LEU A 95 9.98 -2.57 -14.35
N GLU A 96 10.44 -3.37 -13.43
CA GLU A 96 10.26 -4.83 -13.48
C GLU A 96 9.01 -5.16 -12.70
N TRP A 97 7.84 -5.05 -13.37
CA TRP A 97 6.52 -5.10 -12.75
C TRP A 97 5.63 -6.12 -13.41
N TRP A 98 4.96 -6.89 -12.59
CA TRP A 98 4.03 -7.93 -13.01
C TRP A 98 2.71 -7.79 -12.28
N GLN A 99 1.61 -8.16 -12.93
CA GLN A 99 0.26 -8.09 -12.36
C GLN A 99 -0.56 -9.30 -12.79
N SER A 100 -1.50 -9.72 -11.92
CA SER A 100 -2.48 -10.74 -12.23
C SER A 100 -3.77 -10.09 -12.76
N ASN A 101 -4.32 -10.65 -13.85
CA ASN A 101 -5.64 -10.28 -14.33
C ASN A 101 -6.74 -11.04 -13.58
N ALA A 102 -8.01 -10.75 -13.91
CA ALA A 102 -9.17 -11.44 -13.32
C ALA A 102 -9.20 -12.96 -13.53
N ASP A 103 -8.53 -13.46 -14.57
CA ASP A 103 -8.43 -14.89 -14.90
C ASP A 103 -7.25 -15.55 -14.18
N GLY A 104 -6.49 -14.82 -13.36
CA GLY A 104 -5.31 -15.29 -12.64
C GLY A 104 -4.05 -15.40 -13.51
N GLU A 105 -4.08 -14.90 -14.75
CA GLU A 105 -2.91 -14.88 -15.61
C GLU A 105 -1.97 -13.73 -15.21
N VAL A 106 -0.68 -14.04 -15.05
CA VAL A 106 0.35 -13.07 -14.69
C VAL A 106 0.96 -12.47 -15.96
N ARG A 107 0.89 -11.15 -16.07
CA ARG A 107 1.39 -10.40 -17.24
C ARG A 107 2.32 -9.26 -16.81
N PRO A 108 3.32 -8.91 -17.64
CA PRO A 108 4.15 -7.74 -17.38
C PRO A 108 3.33 -6.47 -17.59
N LEU A 109 3.54 -5.47 -16.73
CA LEU A 109 3.10 -4.10 -16.97
C LEU A 109 4.12 -3.41 -17.88
N VAL A 110 3.63 -2.78 -18.94
CA VAL A 110 4.44 -1.99 -19.87
C VAL A 110 3.95 -0.55 -19.84
N LEU A 111 4.81 0.37 -19.37
CA LEU A 111 4.54 1.81 -19.36
C LEU A 111 5.45 2.52 -20.37
N ASP A 112 4.96 3.63 -20.90
CA ASP A 112 5.80 4.55 -21.66
C ASP A 112 6.60 5.43 -20.69
N LEU A 113 7.91 5.21 -20.64
CA LEU A 113 8.84 5.90 -19.75
C LEU A 113 9.75 6.90 -20.50
N ASP A 114 9.43 7.21 -21.77
CA ASP A 114 10.15 8.22 -22.54
C ASP A 114 9.56 9.61 -22.32
N PRO A 115 10.29 10.55 -21.68
CA PRO A 115 9.79 11.91 -21.45
C PRO A 115 9.45 12.70 -22.73
N GLY A 116 9.90 12.24 -23.88
CA GLY A 116 9.58 12.83 -25.19
C GLY A 116 8.20 12.45 -25.70
N HIS A 117 7.55 11.48 -25.12
CA HIS A 117 6.24 10.98 -25.56
C HIS A 117 5.08 11.59 -24.76
N SER A 118 3.93 11.74 -25.41
CA SER A 118 2.71 12.27 -24.76
C SER A 118 2.10 11.32 -23.71
N ALA A 119 2.41 10.04 -23.77
CA ALA A 119 1.98 9.01 -22.84
C ALA A 119 2.98 8.77 -21.69
N TYR A 120 3.99 9.64 -21.54
CA TYR A 120 5.00 9.52 -20.51
C TYR A 120 4.43 9.40 -19.11
N ALA A 121 4.79 8.33 -18.43
CA ALA A 121 4.39 8.06 -17.06
C ALA A 121 5.54 8.39 -16.08
N ASP A 122 5.55 9.63 -15.56
CA ASP A 122 6.47 10.00 -14.48
C ASP A 122 5.98 9.47 -13.14
N TYR A 123 6.59 8.38 -12.68
CA TYR A 123 6.25 7.76 -11.40
C TYR A 123 6.96 8.40 -10.19
N THR A 124 7.92 9.29 -10.40
CA THR A 124 8.83 9.76 -9.34
C THR A 124 8.17 10.67 -8.30
N HIS A 125 7.03 11.28 -8.63
CA HIS A 125 6.27 12.18 -7.78
C HIS A 125 5.06 11.53 -7.08
N TRP A 126 4.73 10.26 -7.41
CA TRP A 126 3.64 9.55 -6.76
C TRP A 126 4.00 9.14 -5.34
N ASP A 127 3.05 9.22 -4.42
CA ASP A 127 3.26 8.98 -2.99
C ASP A 127 3.95 7.63 -2.71
N TRP A 128 3.58 6.56 -3.45
CA TRP A 128 4.16 5.24 -3.28
C TRP A 128 5.64 5.14 -3.67
N PHE A 129 6.16 6.07 -4.47
CA PHE A 129 7.58 6.16 -4.80
C PHE A 129 8.29 7.24 -3.97
N ALA A 130 7.68 8.42 -3.86
CA ALA A 130 8.26 9.58 -3.21
C ALA A 130 8.42 9.38 -1.69
N LEU A 131 7.38 8.86 -1.01
CA LEU A 131 7.45 8.66 0.44
C LEU A 131 8.58 7.72 0.87
N PRO A 132 8.77 6.50 0.30
CA PRO A 132 9.90 5.66 0.66
C PRO A 132 11.25 6.28 0.31
N ARG A 133 11.36 6.99 -0.83
CA ARG A 133 12.58 7.70 -1.22
C ARG A 133 12.98 8.76 -0.20
N ASP A 134 12.02 9.57 0.22
CA ASP A 134 12.29 10.78 1.02
C ASP A 134 12.38 10.47 2.52
N THR A 135 11.67 9.43 2.99
CA THR A 135 11.61 9.07 4.42
C THR A 135 12.51 7.88 4.80
N GLY A 136 12.90 7.06 3.83
CA GLY A 136 13.60 5.79 4.08
C GLY A 136 12.73 4.73 4.78
N ARG A 137 11.40 4.91 4.78
CA ARG A 137 10.44 4.04 5.46
C ARG A 137 9.49 3.38 4.48
N ARG A 138 8.85 2.27 4.90
CA ARG A 138 7.73 1.68 4.18
C ARG A 138 6.56 2.67 4.12
N ALA A 139 5.78 2.60 3.05
CA ALA A 139 4.62 3.46 2.83
C ALA A 139 3.43 2.67 2.29
N VAL A 140 2.22 3.18 2.57
CA VAL A 140 0.99 2.78 1.91
C VAL A 140 0.40 4.03 1.26
N ALA A 141 0.23 4.01 -0.04
CA ALA A 141 -0.43 5.07 -0.80
C ALA A 141 -1.84 4.62 -1.21
N GLY A 142 -2.77 5.55 -1.27
CA GLY A 142 -4.14 5.27 -1.70
C GLY A 142 -5.19 5.37 -0.57
N PRO A 143 -6.44 4.91 -0.81
CA PRO A 143 -6.87 4.43 -2.13
C PRO A 143 -6.90 5.55 -3.18
N TYR A 144 -6.49 5.23 -4.39
CA TYR A 144 -6.53 6.10 -5.57
C TYR A 144 -6.94 5.28 -6.81
N VAL A 145 -7.39 5.93 -7.87
CA VAL A 145 -7.60 5.24 -9.16
C VAL A 145 -6.25 5.10 -9.84
N ASP A 146 -5.84 3.87 -10.10
CA ASP A 146 -4.58 3.57 -10.77
C ASP A 146 -4.74 3.67 -12.29
N TYR A 147 -4.68 4.89 -12.79
CA TYR A 147 -4.78 5.17 -14.23
C TYR A 147 -3.59 4.67 -15.06
N LEU A 148 -2.48 4.31 -14.40
CA LEU A 148 -1.30 3.82 -15.11
C LEU A 148 -1.37 2.33 -15.43
N CYS A 149 -2.05 1.55 -14.58
CA CYS A 149 -1.94 0.10 -14.61
C CYS A 149 -3.28 -0.61 -14.84
N SER A 150 -4.35 -0.20 -14.16
CA SER A 150 -5.54 -1.05 -14.05
C SER A 150 -6.89 -0.34 -14.20
N ASP A 151 -6.93 0.99 -14.13
CA ASP A 151 -8.15 1.79 -13.98
C ASP A 151 -8.99 1.40 -12.75
N GLU A 152 -8.40 0.68 -11.80
CA GLU A 152 -9.03 0.21 -10.57
C GLU A 152 -8.63 1.08 -9.38
N TYR A 153 -9.49 1.14 -8.37
CA TYR A 153 -9.07 1.66 -7.07
C TYR A 153 -8.07 0.72 -6.42
N SER A 154 -6.91 1.25 -6.04
CA SER A 154 -5.79 0.48 -5.50
C SER A 154 -5.19 1.12 -4.26
N LEU A 155 -4.60 0.28 -3.42
CA LEU A 155 -3.60 0.62 -2.42
C LEU A 155 -2.26 0.11 -2.93
N THR A 156 -1.22 0.95 -2.91
CA THR A 156 0.15 0.52 -3.19
C THR A 156 0.97 0.52 -1.92
N LEU A 157 1.50 -0.64 -1.57
CA LEU A 157 2.42 -0.83 -0.46
C LEU A 157 3.85 -0.84 -1.01
N SER A 158 4.75 -0.10 -0.41
CA SER A 158 6.11 0.07 -0.93
C SER A 158 7.17 0.18 0.15
N GLU A 159 8.38 -0.29 -0.16
CA GLU A 159 9.58 -0.17 0.65
C GLU A 159 10.77 0.34 -0.17
N PRO A 160 11.64 1.19 0.42
CA PRO A 160 12.83 1.66 -0.28
C PRO A 160 13.86 0.54 -0.43
N VAL A 161 14.37 0.37 -1.63
CA VAL A 161 15.53 -0.47 -1.92
C VAL A 161 16.78 0.39 -1.88
N CYS A 162 17.72 0.04 -1.01
CA CYS A 162 19.01 0.73 -0.91
C CYS A 162 20.17 -0.26 -1.13
N VAL A 163 21.17 0.17 -1.91
CA VAL A 163 22.40 -0.58 -2.14
C VAL A 163 23.59 0.28 -1.75
N ARG A 164 24.41 -0.20 -0.84
CA ARG A 164 25.55 0.55 -0.26
C ARG A 164 25.15 1.94 0.27
N GLY A 165 23.99 2.01 0.93
CA GLY A 165 23.46 3.25 1.51
C GLY A 165 22.89 4.24 0.50
N ARG A 166 22.75 3.89 -0.79
CA ARG A 166 22.16 4.74 -1.82
C ARG A 166 20.81 4.19 -2.25
N PHE A 167 19.82 5.06 -2.38
CA PHE A 167 18.49 4.72 -2.89
C PHE A 167 18.60 4.21 -4.34
N ALA A 168 18.05 3.03 -4.58
CA ALA A 168 18.06 2.35 -5.89
C ALA A 168 16.67 2.29 -6.52
N GLY A 169 15.62 2.53 -5.75
CA GLY A 169 14.23 2.47 -6.19
C GLY A 169 13.33 1.94 -5.08
N VAL A 170 12.14 1.49 -5.44
CA VAL A 170 11.17 0.92 -4.50
C VAL A 170 10.76 -0.49 -4.92
N ALA A 171 10.71 -1.42 -3.98
CA ALA A 171 9.93 -2.64 -4.11
C ALA A 171 8.50 -2.33 -3.69
N ALA A 172 7.53 -2.77 -4.48
CA ALA A 172 6.14 -2.45 -4.20
C ALA A 172 5.18 -3.58 -4.61
N ALA A 173 3.96 -3.52 -4.05
CA ALA A 173 2.85 -4.37 -4.42
C ALA A 173 1.55 -3.56 -4.42
N ASP A 174 0.68 -3.84 -5.39
CA ASP A 174 -0.66 -3.29 -5.47
C ASP A 174 -1.67 -4.27 -4.88
N VAL A 175 -2.64 -3.69 -4.18
CA VAL A 175 -3.83 -4.36 -3.65
C VAL A 175 -5.05 -3.66 -4.23
N TYR A 176 -5.84 -4.34 -5.06
CA TYR A 176 -7.10 -3.77 -5.51
C TYR A 176 -8.03 -3.52 -4.33
N LEU A 177 -8.66 -2.36 -4.32
CA LEU A 177 -9.50 -1.94 -3.19
C LEU A 177 -10.61 -2.94 -2.90
N ARG A 178 -11.18 -3.59 -3.93
CA ARG A 178 -12.20 -4.64 -3.76
C ARG A 178 -11.68 -5.86 -2.98
N HIS A 179 -10.40 -6.23 -3.15
CA HIS A 179 -9.79 -7.34 -2.40
C HIS A 179 -9.54 -6.95 -0.94
N PHE A 180 -9.00 -5.74 -0.73
CA PHE A 180 -8.84 -5.19 0.61
C PHE A 180 -10.18 -5.09 1.33
N GLU A 181 -11.20 -4.53 0.67
CA GLU A 181 -12.55 -4.41 1.23
C GLU A 181 -13.12 -5.78 1.62
N ALA A 182 -13.03 -6.77 0.72
CA ALA A 182 -13.49 -8.14 1.01
C ALA A 182 -12.79 -8.74 2.24
N ALA A 183 -11.49 -8.50 2.41
CA ALA A 183 -10.72 -9.00 3.55
C ALA A 183 -11.09 -8.31 4.87
N VAL A 184 -11.39 -6.99 4.86
CA VAL A 184 -11.63 -6.24 6.10
C VAL A 184 -13.11 -6.12 6.48
N LEU A 185 -14.06 -6.26 5.55
CA LEU A 185 -15.49 -6.21 5.85
C LEU A 185 -15.93 -7.19 6.94
N PRO A 186 -15.47 -8.45 6.98
CA PRO A 186 -15.78 -9.35 8.10
C PRO A 186 -15.34 -8.79 9.46
N LEU A 187 -14.17 -8.12 9.50
CA LEU A 187 -13.66 -7.48 10.72
C LEU A 187 -14.54 -6.30 11.14
N LEU A 188 -14.91 -5.42 10.20
CA LEU A 188 -15.76 -4.26 10.47
C LEU A 188 -17.16 -4.67 10.96
N ARG A 189 -17.66 -5.82 10.53
CA ARG A 189 -18.97 -6.36 10.96
C ARG A 189 -18.99 -6.85 12.41
N HIS A 190 -17.86 -6.97 13.11
CA HIS A 190 -17.83 -7.22 14.53
C HIS A 190 -18.20 -5.99 15.37
N LEU A 191 -18.25 -4.82 14.74
CA LEU A 191 -18.67 -3.59 15.39
C LEU A 191 -20.19 -3.47 15.36
N ASP A 192 -20.76 -2.95 16.43
CA ASP A 192 -22.21 -2.81 16.65
C ASP A 192 -22.81 -1.58 15.95
N ARG A 193 -21.97 -0.76 15.30
CA ARG A 193 -22.33 0.46 14.58
C ARG A 193 -21.73 0.47 13.18
N PRO A 194 -22.30 1.27 12.24
CA PRO A 194 -21.70 1.47 10.95
C PRO A 194 -20.27 1.98 11.08
N ALA A 195 -19.35 1.32 10.35
CA ALA A 195 -17.93 1.60 10.42
C ALA A 195 -17.33 1.75 9.03
N ARG A 196 -16.32 2.61 8.90
CA ARG A 196 -15.57 2.80 7.66
C ARG A 196 -14.09 3.04 7.93
N LEU A 197 -13.26 2.66 6.98
CA LEU A 197 -11.83 2.93 6.96
C LEU A 197 -11.58 4.11 6.02
N VAL A 198 -10.86 5.12 6.49
CA VAL A 198 -10.67 6.39 5.75
C VAL A 198 -9.19 6.75 5.75
N ASN A 199 -8.67 7.18 4.59
CA ASN A 199 -7.29 7.66 4.50
C ASN A 199 -7.16 9.14 4.91
N ALA A 200 -5.92 9.66 4.93
CA ALA A 200 -5.61 11.04 5.30
C ALA A 200 -6.40 12.11 4.50
N ARG A 201 -6.82 11.77 3.27
CA ARG A 201 -7.57 12.68 2.38
C ARG A 201 -9.09 12.53 2.48
N GLY A 202 -9.59 11.75 3.45
CA GLY A 202 -11.02 11.50 3.61
C GLY A 202 -11.60 10.49 2.61
N ARG A 203 -10.76 9.73 1.87
CA ARG A 203 -11.25 8.71 0.94
C ARG A 203 -11.51 7.40 1.67
N VAL A 204 -12.70 6.85 1.46
CA VAL A 204 -13.15 5.59 2.08
C VAL A 204 -12.44 4.41 1.40
N ALA A 205 -11.78 3.57 2.19
CA ALA A 205 -11.13 2.36 1.74
C ALA A 205 -12.02 1.11 1.88
N ALA A 206 -12.87 1.07 2.90
CA ALA A 206 -13.87 0.03 3.11
C ALA A 206 -14.98 0.57 4.02
N SER A 207 -16.21 0.06 3.90
CA SER A 207 -17.32 0.53 4.70
C SER A 207 -18.40 -0.52 4.89
N THR A 208 -18.99 -0.56 6.10
CA THR A 208 -20.26 -1.25 6.37
C THR A 208 -21.47 -0.31 6.28
N ASP A 209 -21.25 0.99 6.07
CA ASP A 209 -22.30 1.98 5.87
C ASP A 209 -22.68 2.08 4.38
N PRO A 210 -23.90 1.71 3.99
CA PRO A 210 -24.33 1.75 2.59
C PRO A 210 -24.38 3.18 2.01
N ALA A 211 -24.39 4.22 2.86
CA ALA A 211 -24.32 5.61 2.43
C ALA A 211 -22.90 6.10 2.13
N GLN A 212 -21.88 5.30 2.45
CA GLN A 212 -20.46 5.66 2.34
C GLN A 212 -19.68 4.53 1.64
N LEU A 213 -19.73 4.50 0.33
CA LEU A 213 -19.11 3.43 -0.46
C LEU A 213 -17.58 3.56 -0.53
N ALA A 214 -16.88 2.45 -0.67
CA ALA A 214 -15.45 2.43 -0.96
C ALA A 214 -15.12 3.29 -2.20
N GLY A 215 -14.03 4.04 -2.14
CA GLY A 215 -13.66 5.03 -3.16
C GLY A 215 -14.32 6.40 -3.02
N SER A 216 -15.41 6.56 -2.25
CA SER A 216 -16.06 7.86 -2.02
C SER A 216 -15.25 8.76 -1.07
N LEU A 217 -15.55 10.06 -1.05
CA LEU A 217 -15.00 11.00 -0.08
C LEU A 217 -16.00 11.20 1.06
N THR A 218 -15.54 11.11 2.29
CA THR A 218 -16.32 11.39 3.49
C THR A 218 -15.91 12.72 4.11
N LYS A 219 -16.87 13.42 4.72
CA LYS A 219 -16.61 14.57 5.55
C LYS A 219 -16.11 14.13 6.92
N GLY A 220 -15.20 14.90 7.52
CA GLY A 220 -14.65 14.61 8.84
C GLY A 220 -13.64 15.67 9.27
N PRO A 221 -12.88 15.39 10.34
CA PRO A 221 -11.75 16.23 10.75
C PRO A 221 -10.60 16.11 9.77
N ASP A 222 -9.48 16.74 10.08
CA ASP A 222 -8.20 16.46 9.39
C ASP A 222 -7.72 15.05 9.77
N PHE A 223 -8.00 14.08 8.90
CA PHE A 223 -7.57 12.68 9.10
C PHE A 223 -6.05 12.53 9.04
N GLY A 224 -5.34 13.43 8.34
CA GLY A 224 -3.88 13.42 8.26
C GLY A 224 -3.25 13.80 9.59
N GLU A 225 -3.79 14.82 10.27
CA GLU A 225 -3.35 15.20 11.61
C GLU A 225 -3.60 14.06 12.61
N LEU A 226 -4.78 13.44 12.57
CA LEU A 226 -5.12 12.32 13.43
C LEU A 226 -4.19 11.12 13.24
N LEU A 227 -3.82 10.80 12.00
CA LEU A 227 -2.88 9.73 11.68
C LEU A 227 -1.46 10.06 12.19
N THR A 228 -1.08 11.33 12.15
CA THR A 228 0.23 11.80 12.64
C THR A 228 0.30 11.71 14.17
N ASP A 229 -0.77 12.13 14.87
CA ASP A 229 -0.87 12.03 16.34
C ASP A 229 -0.96 10.57 16.82
N GLY A 230 -1.58 9.71 16.02
CA GLY A 230 -1.68 8.27 16.30
C GLY A 230 -2.60 7.92 17.47
N ARG A 231 -3.42 8.86 17.97
CA ARG A 231 -4.31 8.68 19.14
C ARG A 231 -5.77 8.59 18.70
N PRO A 232 -6.57 7.74 19.36
CA PRO A 232 -8.02 7.78 19.21
C PRO A 232 -8.60 9.15 19.58
N GLY A 233 -9.64 9.56 18.86
CA GLY A 233 -10.34 10.82 19.09
C GLY A 233 -11.83 10.69 18.82
N THR A 234 -12.55 11.78 19.04
CA THR A 234 -13.97 11.91 18.72
C THR A 234 -14.22 13.16 17.89
N TYR A 235 -15.12 13.06 16.92
CA TYR A 235 -15.50 14.18 16.07
C TYR A 235 -16.99 14.03 15.69
N ASP A 236 -17.81 15.02 16.01
CA ASP A 236 -19.24 15.06 15.69
C ASP A 236 -19.99 13.76 16.08
N GLY A 237 -19.72 13.24 17.30
CA GLY A 237 -20.28 12.00 17.82
C GLY A 237 -19.68 10.70 17.26
N MET A 238 -18.78 10.79 16.27
CA MET A 238 -18.07 9.64 15.72
C MET A 238 -16.81 9.35 16.54
N LEU A 239 -16.52 8.06 16.73
CA LEU A 239 -15.25 7.59 17.29
C LEU A 239 -14.26 7.33 16.16
N LEU A 240 -13.03 7.84 16.30
CA LEU A 240 -11.95 7.75 15.31
C LEU A 240 -10.75 7.04 15.94
N VAL A 241 -10.33 5.92 15.33
CA VAL A 241 -9.22 5.12 15.82
C VAL A 241 -8.20 4.90 14.68
N PRO A 242 -6.98 5.48 14.76
CA PRO A 242 -5.94 5.21 13.79
C PRO A 242 -5.56 3.71 13.78
N CYS A 243 -5.47 3.12 12.58
CA CYS A 243 -5.02 1.76 12.40
C CYS A 243 -3.48 1.73 12.46
N ARG A 244 -2.90 0.88 13.31
CA ARG A 244 -1.46 0.81 13.45
C ARG A 244 -0.81 0.24 12.18
N GLY A 245 0.29 0.85 11.77
CA GLY A 245 1.12 0.36 10.66
C GLY A 245 0.61 0.72 9.27
N ILE A 246 -0.60 1.28 9.15
CA ILE A 246 -1.20 1.71 7.87
C ILE A 246 -1.83 3.10 8.02
N PRO A 247 -1.87 3.93 6.96
CA PRO A 247 -2.39 5.30 7.03
C PRO A 247 -3.92 5.34 6.86
N LEU A 248 -4.62 4.55 7.66
CA LEU A 248 -6.09 4.51 7.70
C LEU A 248 -6.60 4.78 9.10
N VAL A 249 -7.74 5.45 9.18
CA VAL A 249 -8.51 5.70 10.40
C VAL A 249 -9.79 4.88 10.34
N LEU A 250 -10.05 4.09 11.37
CA LEU A 250 -11.32 3.45 11.59
C LEU A 250 -12.28 4.49 12.20
N VAL A 251 -13.40 4.75 11.52
CA VAL A 251 -14.43 5.70 11.89
C VAL A 251 -15.71 4.93 12.21
N LEU A 252 -16.25 5.11 13.42
CA LEU A 252 -17.56 4.57 13.84
C LEU A 252 -18.56 5.73 13.93
N ALA A 253 -19.69 5.58 13.23
CA ALA A 253 -20.75 6.58 13.20
C ALA A 253 -21.72 6.41 14.41
#